data_1ecaae0d8ad22478ea85d81620c679d6
#
_entry.id   1ecaae0d8ad22478ea85d81620c679d6
#
_cell.length_a   1.000
_cell.length_b   1.000
_cell.length_c   1.000
_cell.angle_alpha   90.00
_cell.angle_beta   90.00
_cell.angle_gamma   90.00
#
_symmetry.space_group_name_H-M   'P 1'
#
loop_
_entity.id
_entity.type
_entity.pdbx_description
1 polymer ?
#
loop_
_entity_poly.entity_id
_entity_poly.type
_entity_poly.pdbx_seq_one_letter_code
_entity_poly.pdbx_strand_id
1 'polypeptide(L)'
;MLGGSAFSSATFDDNAFDDLEAPLLAELPHPINWNLLTAEQAETAWIELNRWVNWLRRTYGLPASIIPPLWHRHPELVWELSALHLHWLSAYDPDQHGSAPFGWHRDFADARTRLHDWVTTSGTRLDRDRPTRQTAWPGEAPPDAVEEVEITNRDDDFIEFVVADVERRRESEQQSMSEPRPT
;
A
#
# COMPACT_ATOMS: atom_id res chain seq x y z
N MET A 1 8.02 62.43 11.11
CA MET A 1 8.79 61.65 10.11
C MET A 1 8.33 60.20 10.20
N LEU A 2 7.63 59.81 9.15
CA LEU A 2 6.99 58.52 9.01
C LEU A 2 8.02 57.50 8.51
N GLY A 3 8.15 56.35 9.19
CA GLY A 3 8.93 55.21 8.75
C GLY A 3 7.99 54.02 8.51
N GLY A 4 7.52 53.85 7.28
CA GLY A 4 6.73 52.73 6.87
C GLY A 4 7.59 51.45 6.75
N SER A 5 7.21 50.41 7.47
CA SER A 5 7.78 49.08 7.29
C SER A 5 7.01 48.36 6.19
N ALA A 6 7.70 48.08 5.10
CA ALA A 6 7.17 47.33 3.98
C ALA A 6 7.08 45.83 4.37
N PHE A 7 5.85 45.32 4.46
CA PHE A 7 5.60 43.89 4.46
C PHE A 7 5.86 43.36 3.05
N SER A 8 6.90 42.53 2.93
CA SER A 8 7.18 41.76 1.72
C SER A 8 6.17 40.63 1.60
N SER A 9 5.29 40.74 0.61
CA SER A 9 4.38 39.64 0.22
C SER A 9 5.24 38.51 -0.35
N ALA A 10 5.38 37.44 0.40
CA ALA A 10 5.80 36.15 -0.16
C ALA A 10 4.72 35.68 -1.10
N THR A 11 4.96 35.72 -2.39
CA THR A 11 4.14 35.08 -3.40
C THR A 11 4.23 33.58 -3.20
N PHE A 12 3.13 32.98 -2.73
CA PHE A 12 2.94 31.55 -2.82
C PHE A 12 2.91 31.20 -4.32
N ASP A 13 3.80 30.30 -4.72
CA ASP A 13 3.86 29.77 -6.07
C ASP A 13 2.67 28.81 -6.27
N ASP A 14 1.56 29.32 -6.82
CA ASP A 14 0.33 28.59 -7.08
C ASP A 14 0.46 27.55 -8.23
N ASN A 15 1.65 27.44 -8.84
CA ASN A 15 1.86 26.55 -9.99
C ASN A 15 2.37 25.14 -9.64
N ALA A 16 2.53 24.80 -8.37
CA ALA A 16 2.98 23.46 -7.99
C ALA A 16 1.93 22.35 -8.16
N PHE A 17 0.70 22.69 -8.52
CA PHE A 17 -0.41 21.72 -8.71
C PHE A 17 -0.81 21.51 -10.18
N ASP A 18 -0.27 22.25 -11.12
CA ASP A 18 -0.71 22.24 -12.53
C ASP A 18 0.01 21.20 -13.38
N ASP A 19 1.07 20.55 -12.87
CA ASP A 19 1.81 19.47 -13.57
C ASP A 19 1.28 18.04 -13.28
N LEU A 20 0.13 17.92 -12.63
CA LEU A 20 -0.61 16.66 -12.62
C LEU A 20 -1.45 16.60 -13.89
N GLU A 21 -0.83 16.21 -15.01
CA GLU A 21 -1.60 15.71 -16.15
C GLU A 21 -2.58 14.67 -15.62
N ALA A 22 -3.87 15.02 -15.67
CA ALA A 22 -4.94 14.11 -15.33
C ALA A 22 -4.81 12.89 -16.24
N PRO A 23 -4.67 11.66 -15.71
CA PRO A 23 -4.64 10.48 -16.54
C PRO A 23 -5.94 10.43 -17.32
N LEU A 24 -5.81 10.35 -18.64
CA LEU A 24 -6.89 10.16 -19.60
C LEU A 24 -7.75 8.98 -19.13
N LEU A 25 -9.01 9.27 -18.75
CA LEU A 25 -10.03 8.31 -18.32
C LEU A 25 -9.53 7.43 -17.15
N ALA A 26 -9.49 8.00 -15.97
CA ALA A 26 -9.32 7.22 -14.75
C ALA A 26 -10.47 6.20 -14.71
N GLU A 27 -10.15 4.93 -14.94
CA GLU A 27 -11.11 3.85 -14.68
C GLU A 27 -11.60 4.00 -13.25
N LEU A 28 -12.92 3.81 -13.07
CA LEU A 28 -13.50 3.85 -11.72
C LEU A 28 -12.72 2.91 -10.81
N PRO A 29 -12.43 3.32 -9.57
CA PRO A 29 -11.72 2.46 -8.64
C PRO A 29 -12.40 1.10 -8.55
N HIS A 30 -11.69 0.02 -8.88
CA HIS A 30 -12.22 -1.34 -8.83
C HIS A 30 -11.41 -2.20 -7.85
N PRO A 31 -12.03 -3.24 -7.25
CA PRO A 31 -11.36 -4.10 -6.30
C PRO A 31 -10.13 -4.78 -6.91
N ILE A 32 -8.99 -4.70 -6.20
CA ILE A 32 -7.75 -5.35 -6.61
C ILE A 32 -7.71 -6.77 -6.04
N ASN A 33 -7.56 -7.76 -6.92
CA ASN A 33 -7.21 -9.11 -6.53
C ASN A 33 -5.72 -9.35 -6.84
N TRP A 34 -4.88 -9.25 -5.82
CA TRP A 34 -3.43 -9.41 -5.93
C TRP A 34 -2.99 -10.73 -6.56
N ASN A 35 -3.80 -11.79 -6.44
CA ASN A 35 -3.49 -13.09 -7.02
C ASN A 35 -3.69 -13.15 -8.55
N LEU A 36 -4.45 -12.20 -9.11
CA LEU A 36 -4.82 -12.19 -10.53
C LEU A 36 -4.15 -11.08 -11.34
N LEU A 37 -3.36 -10.21 -10.69
CA LEU A 37 -2.67 -9.13 -11.37
C LEU A 37 -1.60 -9.68 -12.31
N THR A 38 -1.52 -9.12 -13.51
CA THR A 38 -0.36 -9.28 -14.40
C THR A 38 0.88 -8.60 -13.79
N ALA A 39 2.04 -8.89 -14.35
CA ALA A 39 3.29 -8.26 -13.92
C ALA A 39 3.22 -6.71 -13.99
N GLU A 40 2.71 -6.17 -15.08
CA GLU A 40 2.55 -4.72 -15.30
C GLU A 40 1.53 -4.10 -14.34
N GLN A 41 0.38 -4.76 -14.15
CA GLN A 41 -0.65 -4.32 -13.20
C GLN A 41 -0.13 -4.35 -11.76
N ALA A 42 0.63 -5.39 -11.38
CA ALA A 42 1.20 -5.50 -10.05
C ALA A 42 2.23 -4.40 -9.77
N GLU A 43 3.11 -4.08 -10.74
CA GLU A 43 4.08 -2.99 -10.62
C GLU A 43 3.38 -1.66 -10.33
N THR A 44 2.36 -1.32 -11.12
CA THR A 44 1.55 -0.10 -10.94
C THR A 44 0.87 -0.09 -9.58
N ALA A 45 0.19 -1.19 -9.22
CA ALA A 45 -0.55 -1.29 -7.96
C ALA A 45 0.37 -1.16 -6.72
N TRP A 46 1.57 -1.75 -6.77
CA TRP A 46 2.56 -1.61 -5.69
C TRP A 46 3.02 -0.17 -5.50
N ILE A 47 3.33 0.53 -6.59
CA ILE A 47 3.81 1.92 -6.53
C ILE A 47 2.71 2.83 -5.98
N GLU A 48 1.48 2.69 -6.47
CA GLU A 48 0.34 3.49 -6.02
C GLU A 48 0.02 3.24 -4.54
N LEU A 49 -0.09 1.97 -4.15
CA LEU A 49 -0.37 1.61 -2.77
C LEU A 49 0.71 2.11 -1.83
N ASN A 50 1.99 1.97 -2.20
CA ASN A 50 3.11 2.47 -1.39
C ASN A 50 3.06 3.99 -1.21
N ARG A 51 2.75 4.74 -2.27
CA ARG A 51 2.61 6.19 -2.20
C ARG A 51 1.49 6.57 -1.24
N TRP A 52 0.34 5.94 -1.36
CA TRP A 52 -0.81 6.19 -0.50
C TRP A 52 -0.57 5.78 0.95
N VAL A 53 0.03 4.63 1.21
CA VAL A 53 0.39 4.16 2.57
C VAL A 53 1.36 5.12 3.25
N ASN A 54 2.35 5.63 2.53
CA ASN A 54 3.27 6.63 3.06
C ASN A 54 2.55 7.95 3.41
N TRP A 55 1.62 8.39 2.56
CA TRP A 55 0.76 9.53 2.85
C TRP A 55 -0.12 9.28 4.09
N LEU A 56 -0.82 8.14 4.14
CA LEU A 56 -1.70 7.76 5.24
C LEU A 56 -0.94 7.76 6.58
N ARG A 57 0.21 7.09 6.60
CA ARG A 57 1.06 7.01 7.80
C ARG A 57 1.48 8.37 8.31
N ARG A 58 1.91 9.26 7.41
CA ARG A 58 2.37 10.62 7.77
C ARG A 58 1.21 11.51 8.21
N THR A 59 0.11 11.49 7.48
CA THR A 59 -1.06 12.34 7.73
C THR A 59 -1.71 12.04 9.07
N TYR A 60 -1.80 10.77 9.44
CA TYR A 60 -2.46 10.34 10.68
C TYR A 60 -1.48 9.98 11.82
N GLY A 61 -0.17 10.15 11.61
CA GLY A 61 0.84 9.85 12.62
C GLY A 61 0.84 8.38 13.07
N LEU A 62 0.63 7.44 12.13
CA LEU A 62 0.45 6.03 12.48
C LEU A 62 1.79 5.40 12.91
N PRO A 63 1.82 4.72 14.09
CA PRO A 63 3.01 4.04 14.57
C PRO A 63 3.25 2.71 13.84
N ALA A 64 4.45 2.14 14.00
CA ALA A 64 4.80 0.83 13.45
C ALA A 64 3.93 -0.33 13.96
N SER A 65 3.23 -0.15 15.07
CA SER A 65 2.23 -1.11 15.57
C SER A 65 0.92 -1.13 14.76
N ILE A 66 0.75 -0.20 13.81
CA ILE A 66 -0.39 -0.15 12.88
C ILE A 66 0.11 -0.40 11.45
N ILE A 67 1.17 0.28 11.03
CA ILE A 67 1.82 0.10 9.74
C ILE A 67 3.31 -0.07 9.96
N PRO A 68 3.82 -1.30 9.98
CA PRO A 68 5.24 -1.59 10.16
C PRO A 68 6.04 -1.19 8.91
N PRO A 69 7.37 -0.99 9.01
CA PRO A 69 8.19 -0.60 7.85
C PRO A 69 8.07 -1.54 6.66
N LEU A 70 8.11 -2.84 6.88
CA LEU A 70 8.03 -3.85 5.82
C LEU A 70 6.60 -4.42 5.64
N TRP A 71 5.58 -3.57 5.75
CA TRP A 71 4.17 -3.96 5.59
C TRP A 71 3.90 -4.73 4.28
N HIS A 72 4.65 -4.46 3.21
CA HIS A 72 4.52 -5.10 1.91
C HIS A 72 4.90 -6.59 1.92
N ARG A 73 5.64 -7.05 2.92
CA ARG A 73 5.98 -8.47 3.13
C ARG A 73 4.89 -9.27 3.84
N HIS A 74 3.82 -8.59 4.29
CA HIS A 74 2.70 -9.18 5.03
C HIS A 74 1.43 -9.18 4.19
N PRO A 75 1.03 -10.30 3.57
CA PRO A 75 -0.16 -10.37 2.72
C PRO A 75 -1.42 -9.82 3.40
N GLU A 76 -1.64 -10.12 4.67
CA GLU A 76 -2.78 -9.63 5.45
C GLU A 76 -2.84 -8.09 5.52
N LEU A 77 -1.68 -7.43 5.64
CA LEU A 77 -1.59 -5.96 5.62
C LEU A 77 -1.79 -5.41 4.21
N VAL A 78 -1.24 -6.09 3.20
CA VAL A 78 -1.40 -5.69 1.79
C VAL A 78 -2.86 -5.69 1.39
N TRP A 79 -3.59 -6.76 1.70
CA TRP A 79 -5.02 -6.87 1.38
C TRP A 79 -5.86 -5.84 2.13
N GLU A 80 -5.63 -5.64 3.41
CA GLU A 80 -6.36 -4.66 4.23
C GLU A 80 -6.08 -3.21 3.75
N LEU A 81 -4.81 -2.87 3.51
CA LEU A 81 -4.42 -1.54 3.04
C LEU A 81 -4.93 -1.26 1.63
N SER A 82 -4.95 -2.26 0.74
CA SER A 82 -5.50 -2.12 -0.61
C SER A 82 -6.99 -1.85 -0.58
N ALA A 83 -7.74 -2.59 0.24
CA ALA A 83 -9.18 -2.37 0.39
C ALA A 83 -9.48 -0.98 0.99
N LEU A 84 -8.67 -0.55 1.96
CA LEU A 84 -8.80 0.76 2.58
C LEU A 84 -8.46 1.90 1.61
N HIS A 85 -7.45 1.71 0.75
CA HIS A 85 -7.09 2.66 -0.30
C HIS A 85 -8.23 2.83 -1.30
N LEU A 86 -8.78 1.73 -1.78
CA LEU A 86 -9.92 1.75 -2.70
C LEU A 86 -11.13 2.46 -2.08
N HIS A 87 -11.43 2.17 -0.81
CA HIS A 87 -12.50 2.85 -0.08
C HIS A 87 -12.24 4.36 0.04
N TRP A 88 -10.98 4.76 0.28
CA TRP A 88 -10.58 6.17 0.30
C TRP A 88 -10.80 6.84 -1.06
N LEU A 89 -10.34 6.24 -2.16
CA LEU A 89 -10.56 6.74 -3.51
C LEU A 89 -12.05 6.93 -3.80
N SER A 90 -12.87 5.93 -3.46
CA SER A 90 -14.32 6.00 -3.65
C SER A 90 -14.98 7.08 -2.79
N ALA A 91 -14.55 7.24 -1.53
CA ALA A 91 -15.16 8.21 -0.62
C ALA A 91 -14.83 9.67 -0.97
N TYR A 92 -13.70 9.91 -1.61
CA TYR A 92 -13.25 11.24 -2.05
C TYR A 92 -13.46 11.49 -3.55
N ASP A 93 -14.18 10.61 -4.23
CA ASP A 93 -14.58 10.83 -5.61
C ASP A 93 -15.49 12.09 -5.69
N PRO A 94 -15.27 13.00 -6.66
CA PRO A 94 -16.05 14.24 -6.80
C PRO A 94 -17.56 14.03 -6.94
N ASP A 95 -17.98 12.88 -7.47
CA ASP A 95 -19.39 12.55 -7.69
C ASP A 95 -20.07 11.94 -6.44
N GLN A 96 -19.32 11.73 -5.36
CA GLN A 96 -19.85 11.16 -4.12
C GLN A 96 -20.62 12.17 -3.28
N HIS A 97 -21.55 11.66 -2.46
CA HIS A 97 -22.25 12.47 -1.48
C HIS A 97 -21.28 13.06 -0.44
N GLY A 98 -21.43 14.32 -0.06
CA GLY A 98 -20.53 15.03 0.86
C GLY A 98 -20.31 14.38 2.24
N SER A 99 -21.10 13.37 2.63
CA SER A 99 -20.88 12.59 3.85
C SER A 99 -19.99 11.35 3.66
N ALA A 100 -19.63 10.99 2.42
CA ALA A 100 -18.84 9.80 2.14
C ALA A 100 -17.47 9.82 2.86
N PRO A 101 -16.72 10.94 2.91
CA PRO A 101 -15.47 11.02 3.67
C PRO A 101 -15.65 10.76 5.17
N PHE A 102 -16.78 11.17 5.75
CA PHE A 102 -17.06 10.89 7.16
C PHE A 102 -17.29 9.39 7.42
N GLY A 103 -17.95 8.70 6.49
CA GLY A 103 -18.07 7.24 6.48
C GLY A 103 -16.71 6.57 6.43
N TRP A 104 -15.83 7.00 5.53
CA TRP A 104 -14.47 6.49 5.44
C TRP A 104 -13.69 6.62 6.76
N HIS A 105 -13.78 7.76 7.46
CA HIS A 105 -13.09 7.94 8.75
C HIS A 105 -13.56 6.96 9.82
N ARG A 106 -14.87 6.62 9.84
CA ARG A 106 -15.41 5.61 10.75
C ARG A 106 -14.83 4.23 10.41
N ASP A 107 -14.85 3.86 9.14
CA ASP A 107 -14.38 2.56 8.67
C ASP A 107 -12.84 2.45 8.78
N PHE A 108 -12.14 3.58 8.66
CA PHE A 108 -10.70 3.66 8.94
C PHE A 108 -10.37 3.41 10.42
N ALA A 109 -11.21 3.86 11.35
CA ALA A 109 -11.01 3.56 12.77
C ALA A 109 -11.07 2.06 13.04
N ASP A 110 -12.01 1.34 12.41
CA ASP A 110 -12.12 -0.12 12.49
C ASP A 110 -10.95 -0.83 11.78
N ALA A 111 -10.53 -0.33 10.60
CA ALA A 111 -9.39 -0.85 9.87
C ALA A 111 -8.08 -0.74 10.70
N ARG A 112 -7.88 0.36 11.43
CA ARG A 112 -6.73 0.51 12.33
C ARG A 112 -6.66 -0.57 13.41
N THR A 113 -7.81 -1.00 13.93
CA THR A 113 -7.87 -2.09 14.91
C THR A 113 -7.44 -3.41 14.26
N ARG A 114 -7.95 -3.73 13.07
CA ARG A 114 -7.55 -4.95 12.35
C ARG A 114 -6.07 -4.95 11.96
N LEU A 115 -5.55 -3.81 11.47
CA LEU A 115 -4.12 -3.67 11.18
C LEU A 115 -3.26 -3.89 12.42
N HIS A 116 -3.64 -3.31 13.57
CA HIS A 116 -2.95 -3.53 14.84
C HIS A 116 -2.95 -5.01 15.25
N ASP A 117 -4.07 -5.69 15.10
CA ASP A 117 -4.21 -7.11 15.46
C ASP A 117 -3.31 -7.99 14.57
N TRP A 118 -3.25 -7.72 13.26
CA TRP A 118 -2.34 -8.41 12.34
C TRP A 118 -0.87 -8.18 12.71
N VAL A 119 -0.47 -6.94 12.95
CA VAL A 119 0.91 -6.60 13.36
C VAL A 119 1.26 -7.27 14.69
N THR A 120 0.33 -7.31 15.64
CA THR A 120 0.54 -7.98 16.92
C THR A 120 0.70 -9.49 16.76
N THR A 121 -0.09 -10.09 15.88
CA THR A 121 -0.05 -11.54 15.59
C THR A 121 1.26 -11.93 14.89
N SER A 122 1.74 -11.17 13.93
CA SER A 122 3.03 -11.42 13.26
C SER A 122 4.20 -11.17 14.21
N GLY A 123 4.08 -10.17 15.07
CA GLY A 123 5.13 -9.75 15.99
C GLY A 123 6.23 -8.91 15.33
N THR A 124 5.98 -8.39 14.12
CA THR A 124 6.87 -7.42 13.46
C THR A 124 6.96 -6.12 14.24
N ARG A 125 8.10 -5.41 14.11
CA ARG A 125 8.42 -4.20 14.88
C ARG A 125 9.03 -3.12 13.99
N LEU A 126 9.48 -2.03 14.61
CA LEU A 126 10.12 -0.92 13.90
C LEU A 126 11.50 -1.30 13.33
N ASP A 127 12.23 -2.14 14.02
CA ASP A 127 13.63 -2.51 13.73
C ASP A 127 13.81 -3.93 13.22
N ARG A 128 12.76 -4.76 13.32
CA ARG A 128 12.79 -6.17 12.95
C ARG A 128 11.49 -6.61 12.32
N ASP A 129 11.61 -7.32 11.22
CA ASP A 129 10.49 -7.95 10.57
C ASP A 129 10.37 -9.43 10.94
N ARG A 130 9.14 -9.86 11.14
CA ARG A 130 8.76 -11.26 11.33
C ARG A 130 7.75 -11.63 10.25
N PRO A 131 8.10 -12.50 9.31
CA PRO A 131 7.15 -12.99 8.33
C PRO A 131 5.89 -13.58 8.97
N THR A 132 4.79 -13.48 8.25
CA THR A 132 3.49 -14.02 8.68
C THR A 132 3.59 -15.50 8.96
N ARG A 133 3.19 -15.91 10.17
CA ARG A 133 3.22 -17.33 10.58
C ARG A 133 2.19 -18.12 9.79
N GLN A 134 2.65 -19.19 9.18
CA GLN A 134 1.78 -20.19 8.57
C GLN A 134 1.54 -21.34 9.55
N THR A 135 0.32 -21.85 9.59
CA THR A 135 -0.05 -23.01 10.39
C THR A 135 -0.18 -24.20 9.47
N ALA A 136 0.63 -25.24 9.70
CA ALA A 136 0.45 -26.50 8.98
C ALA A 136 -0.78 -27.27 9.52
N TRP A 137 -1.57 -27.79 8.63
CA TRP A 137 -2.68 -28.67 8.96
C TRP A 137 -2.20 -30.11 9.09
N PRO A 138 -2.95 -30.99 9.79
CA PRO A 138 -2.59 -32.39 9.86
C PRO A 138 -2.41 -33.02 8.46
N GLY A 139 -1.23 -33.53 8.18
CA GLY A 139 -0.86 -34.12 6.88
C GLY A 139 -0.05 -33.21 5.96
N GLU A 140 0.10 -31.93 6.29
CA GLU A 140 0.98 -31.00 5.57
C GLU A 140 2.39 -31.03 6.13
N ALA A 141 3.37 -30.67 5.30
CA ALA A 141 4.74 -30.45 5.77
C ALA A 141 4.77 -29.26 6.77
N PRO A 142 5.59 -29.34 7.83
CA PRO A 142 5.70 -28.20 8.73
C PRO A 142 6.23 -26.98 7.96
N PRO A 143 5.70 -25.77 8.25
CA PRO A 143 6.20 -24.57 7.62
C PRO A 143 7.67 -24.33 7.97
N ASP A 144 8.38 -23.68 7.07
CA ASP A 144 9.77 -23.28 7.30
C ASP A 144 9.89 -22.42 8.57
N ALA A 145 11.05 -22.54 9.23
CA ALA A 145 11.34 -21.72 10.39
C ALA A 145 11.34 -20.23 9.99
N VAL A 146 10.53 -19.45 10.68
CA VAL A 146 10.44 -18.00 10.46
C VAL A 146 11.66 -17.34 11.10
N GLU A 147 12.55 -16.80 10.29
CA GLU A 147 13.68 -15.99 10.74
C GLU A 147 13.28 -14.52 10.83
N GLU A 148 13.71 -13.86 11.92
CA GLU A 148 13.57 -12.41 12.03
C GLU A 148 14.58 -11.72 11.12
N VAL A 149 14.14 -10.71 10.37
CA VAL A 149 14.97 -9.91 9.49
C VAL A 149 15.19 -8.54 10.12
N GLU A 150 16.43 -8.10 10.25
CA GLU A 150 16.76 -6.75 10.68
C GLU A 150 16.42 -5.75 9.56
N ILE A 151 15.72 -4.66 9.92
CA ILE A 151 15.31 -3.64 8.96
C ILE A 151 16.39 -2.56 8.91
N THR A 152 17.18 -2.56 7.84
CA THR A 152 18.24 -1.57 7.62
C THR A 152 17.79 -0.40 6.76
N ASN A 153 17.10 -0.70 5.66
CA ASN A 153 16.55 0.31 4.75
C ASN A 153 15.21 -0.19 4.17
N ARG A 154 14.14 0.47 4.57
CA ARG A 154 12.77 0.13 4.14
C ARG A 154 12.54 0.36 2.64
N ASP A 155 13.12 1.41 2.09
CA ASP A 155 12.85 1.80 0.69
C ASP A 155 13.60 0.88 -0.28
N ASP A 156 14.83 0.50 0.03
CA ASP A 156 15.58 -0.48 -0.75
C ASP A 156 14.88 -1.85 -0.71
N ASP A 157 14.45 -2.29 0.47
CA ASP A 157 13.71 -3.53 0.65
C ASP A 157 12.40 -3.56 -0.16
N PHE A 158 11.65 -2.45 -0.18
CA PHE A 158 10.43 -2.34 -0.97
C PHE A 158 10.71 -2.48 -2.47
N ILE A 159 11.75 -1.82 -2.97
CA ILE A 159 12.13 -1.88 -4.39
C ILE A 159 12.52 -3.31 -4.77
N GLU A 160 13.38 -3.95 -3.98
CA GLU A 160 13.80 -5.34 -4.21
C GLU A 160 12.61 -6.31 -4.22
N PHE A 161 11.70 -6.14 -3.27
CA PHE A 161 10.47 -6.95 -3.17
C PHE A 161 9.58 -6.80 -4.39
N VAL A 162 9.32 -5.57 -4.84
CA VAL A 162 8.48 -5.30 -6.02
C VAL A 162 9.12 -5.86 -7.28
N VAL A 163 10.42 -5.66 -7.48
CA VAL A 163 11.15 -6.21 -8.63
C VAL A 163 11.02 -7.74 -8.66
N ALA A 164 11.25 -8.40 -7.52
CA ALA A 164 11.14 -9.86 -7.43
C ALA A 164 9.70 -10.37 -7.68
N ASP A 165 8.67 -9.65 -7.19
CA ASP A 165 7.27 -10.01 -7.44
C ASP A 165 6.90 -9.88 -8.92
N VAL A 166 7.32 -8.79 -9.56
CA VAL A 166 7.07 -8.52 -10.98
C VAL A 166 7.78 -9.56 -11.88
N GLU A 167 9.04 -9.89 -11.59
CA GLU A 167 9.80 -10.90 -12.33
C GLU A 167 9.14 -12.27 -12.22
N ARG A 168 8.77 -12.71 -11.04
CA ARG A 168 8.08 -13.99 -10.82
C ARG A 168 6.76 -14.07 -11.60
N ARG A 169 6.00 -12.97 -11.68
CA ARG A 169 4.75 -12.90 -12.46
C ARG A 169 5.03 -13.00 -13.96
N ARG A 170 6.05 -12.32 -14.48
CA ARG A 170 6.46 -12.41 -15.89
C ARG A 170 6.85 -13.84 -16.28
N GLU A 171 7.59 -14.52 -15.42
CA GLU A 171 7.94 -15.93 -15.64
C GLU A 171 6.69 -16.83 -15.70
N SER A 172 5.74 -16.63 -14.78
CA SER A 172 4.48 -17.37 -14.74
C SER A 172 3.62 -17.12 -15.99
N GLU A 173 3.54 -15.88 -16.46
CA GLU A 173 2.83 -15.50 -17.70
C GLU A 173 3.45 -16.17 -18.92
N GLN A 174 4.78 -16.19 -19.01
CA GLN A 174 5.51 -16.84 -20.12
C GLN A 174 5.30 -18.35 -20.12
N GLN A 175 5.31 -18.99 -18.95
CA GLN A 175 5.04 -20.42 -18.81
C GLN A 175 3.63 -20.77 -19.26
N SER A 176 2.62 -19.99 -18.82
CA SER A 176 1.22 -20.18 -19.21
C SER A 176 0.98 -20.02 -20.72
N MET A 177 1.76 -19.16 -21.39
CA MET A 177 1.68 -18.97 -22.85
C MET A 177 2.39 -20.10 -23.62
N SER A 178 3.32 -20.81 -22.99
CA SER A 178 4.12 -21.87 -23.60
C SER A 178 3.49 -23.26 -23.46
N GLU A 179 2.49 -23.43 -22.59
CA GLU A 179 1.77 -24.69 -22.44
C GLU A 179 0.74 -24.84 -23.56
N PRO A 180 0.79 -25.94 -24.39
CA PRO A 180 -0.22 -26.20 -25.41
C PRO A 180 -1.56 -26.49 -24.74
N ARG A 181 -2.63 -25.79 -25.19
CA ARG A 181 -3.99 -26.06 -24.72
C ARG A 181 -4.31 -27.55 -24.93
N PRO A 182 -4.78 -28.26 -23.89
CA PRO A 182 -5.27 -29.63 -24.08
C PRO A 182 -6.46 -29.58 -25.04
N THR A 183 -6.37 -30.38 -26.12
CA THR A 183 -7.40 -30.60 -27.14
C THR A 183 -8.52 -31.49 -26.61
#